data_f7ac8816295833aa0b240c4c40ee95ca
#
_entry.id   f7ac8816295833aa0b240c4c40ee95ca
#
_cell.length_a   1.000
_cell.length_b   1.000
_cell.length_c   1.000
_cell.angle_alpha   90.00
_cell.angle_beta   90.00
_cell.angle_gamma   90.00
#
_symmetry.space_group_name_H-M   'P 1'
#
loop_
_entity.id
_entity.type
_entity.pdbx_description
1 polymer ?
#
loop_
_entity_poly.entity_id
_entity_poly.type
_entity_poly.pdbx_seq_one_letter_code
_entity_poly.pdbx_strand_id
1 'polypeptide(L)'
;MAYEPTDLRGLEVVVDRVPLFAGSVASFFRADVTLDALYRTIVDDSGDALVRVARRVITDGPVLVHCSVGKDRTGVSVALVLAAAGVAEDDVIADYARTEAALPAERNAMVLAYLRRAHPEARNLETLATRSPTPVMRGLLDHVRQRYGGAADYLRTHGVSEEELRALRRTLVIDD
;
A
#
# COMPACT_ATOMS: atom_id res chain seq x y z
N MET A 1 6.69 16.64 10.76
CA MET A 1 6.44 17.05 9.36
C MET A 1 4.95 17.38 9.27
N ALA A 2 4.60 18.64 9.02
CA ALA A 2 3.21 19.03 8.83
C ALA A 2 2.71 18.39 7.53
N TYR A 3 1.50 17.84 7.56
CA TYR A 3 0.83 17.35 6.36
C TYR A 3 0.47 18.56 5.50
N GLU A 4 1.09 18.71 4.33
CA GLU A 4 0.63 19.66 3.34
C GLU A 4 -0.57 19.04 2.60
N PRO A 5 -1.74 19.69 2.64
CA PRO A 5 -2.88 19.20 1.86
C PRO A 5 -2.54 19.28 0.37
N THR A 6 -2.88 18.23 -0.37
CA THR A 6 -2.76 18.22 -1.84
C THR A 6 -3.49 19.45 -2.40
N ASP A 7 -2.80 20.27 -3.18
CA ASP A 7 -3.41 21.43 -3.84
C ASP A 7 -4.19 20.96 -5.07
N LEU A 8 -5.49 20.83 -4.90
CA LEU A 8 -6.43 20.39 -5.94
C LEU A 8 -7.26 21.56 -6.50
N ARG A 9 -6.81 22.80 -6.27
CA ARG A 9 -7.53 23.98 -6.75
C ARG A 9 -7.70 23.96 -8.26
N GLY A 10 -8.95 24.09 -8.70
CA GLY A 10 -9.31 24.07 -10.13
C GLY A 10 -9.51 22.68 -10.74
N LEU A 11 -9.42 21.62 -9.94
CA LEU A 11 -9.75 20.26 -10.38
C LEU A 11 -11.05 19.78 -9.73
N GLU A 12 -11.97 19.26 -10.54
CA GLU A 12 -13.17 18.57 -10.05
C GLU A 12 -12.80 17.14 -9.69
N VAL A 13 -12.27 16.93 -8.50
CA VAL A 13 -11.88 15.62 -7.99
C VAL A 13 -12.56 15.28 -6.67
N VAL A 14 -12.99 14.05 -6.50
CA VAL A 14 -13.49 13.53 -5.23
C VAL A 14 -12.32 13.02 -4.41
N VAL A 15 -12.06 13.63 -3.25
CA VAL A 15 -11.02 13.18 -2.32
C VAL A 15 -11.64 12.25 -1.28
N ASP A 16 -11.24 10.98 -1.31
CA ASP A 16 -11.62 10.00 -0.31
C ASP A 16 -10.45 9.69 0.62
N ARG A 17 -10.60 10.00 1.91
CA ARG A 17 -9.56 9.74 2.92
C ARG A 17 -9.81 8.41 3.61
N VAL A 18 -8.91 7.45 3.34
CA VAL A 18 -9.01 6.07 3.85
C VAL A 18 -7.81 5.79 4.76
N PRO A 19 -7.94 5.94 6.09
CA PRO A 19 -6.86 5.60 7.01
C PRO A 19 -6.67 4.08 7.07
N LEU A 20 -5.46 3.59 6.80
CA LEU A 20 -5.11 2.15 6.83
C LEU A 20 -4.58 1.68 8.19
N PHE A 21 -4.36 2.56 9.13
CA PHE A 21 -4.07 2.23 10.54
C PHE A 21 -4.30 3.47 11.42
N ALA A 22 -4.67 3.23 12.65
CA ALA A 22 -4.97 4.30 13.63
C ALA A 22 -3.71 4.87 14.32
N GLY A 23 -2.55 4.22 14.18
CA GLY A 23 -1.31 4.60 14.85
C GLY A 23 -0.51 5.69 14.13
N SER A 24 0.40 6.33 14.86
CA SER A 24 1.36 7.25 14.29
C SER A 24 2.47 6.51 13.54
N VAL A 25 2.85 6.98 12.35
CA VAL A 25 4.02 6.45 11.61
C VAL A 25 5.29 6.49 12.46
N ALA A 26 5.43 7.49 13.35
CA ALA A 26 6.55 7.57 14.28
C ALA A 26 6.63 6.39 15.27
N SER A 27 5.50 5.71 15.57
CA SER A 27 5.51 4.54 16.44
C SER A 27 6.26 3.35 15.82
N PHE A 28 6.23 3.19 14.51
CA PHE A 28 6.95 2.11 13.81
C PHE A 28 8.47 2.27 13.92
N PHE A 29 8.96 3.51 13.83
CA PHE A 29 10.38 3.78 14.01
C PHE A 29 10.84 3.57 15.45
N ARG A 30 10.03 3.94 16.45
CA ARG A 30 10.34 3.73 17.88
C ARG A 30 10.32 2.25 18.25
N ALA A 31 9.40 1.47 17.70
CA ALA A 31 9.30 0.03 17.96
C ALA A 31 10.24 -0.80 17.08
N ASP A 32 11.03 -0.17 16.21
CA ASP A 32 11.94 -0.81 15.25
C ASP A 32 11.26 -1.95 14.45
N VAL A 33 10.05 -1.71 14.00
CA VAL A 33 9.21 -2.67 13.25
C VAL A 33 9.87 -2.99 11.91
N THR A 34 9.80 -4.24 11.47
CA THR A 34 10.20 -4.62 10.10
C THR A 34 9.11 -4.28 9.09
N LEU A 35 9.47 -4.15 7.80
CA LEU A 35 8.48 -3.96 6.73
C LEU A 35 7.48 -5.11 6.64
N ASP A 36 7.93 -6.36 6.84
CA ASP A 36 7.06 -7.53 6.86
C ASP A 36 5.99 -7.42 7.95
N ALA A 37 6.40 -7.06 9.17
CA ALA A 37 5.48 -6.89 10.29
C ALA A 37 4.50 -5.75 10.04
N LEU A 38 4.98 -4.62 9.50
CA LEU A 38 4.14 -3.47 9.14
C LEU A 38 3.09 -3.84 8.10
N TYR A 39 3.47 -4.57 7.04
CA TYR A 39 2.55 -4.91 5.96
C TYR A 39 1.49 -5.92 6.40
N ARG A 40 1.87 -6.91 7.22
CA ARG A 40 0.91 -7.82 7.85
C ARG A 40 -0.08 -7.07 8.74
N THR A 41 0.40 -6.15 9.57
CA THR A 41 -0.48 -5.29 10.39
C THR A 41 -1.47 -4.49 9.54
N ILE A 42 -1.02 -3.90 8.42
CA ILE A 42 -1.90 -3.17 7.51
C ILE A 42 -3.02 -4.09 6.99
N VAL A 43 -2.67 -5.29 6.53
CA VAL A 43 -3.66 -6.24 5.98
C VAL A 43 -4.57 -6.79 7.07
N ASP A 44 -4.02 -7.20 8.20
CA ASP A 44 -4.80 -7.85 9.25
C ASP A 44 -5.75 -6.89 9.99
N ASP A 45 -5.38 -5.60 10.11
CA ASP A 45 -6.11 -4.62 10.90
C ASP A 45 -6.92 -3.59 10.08
N SER A 46 -6.78 -3.59 8.73
CA SER A 46 -7.39 -2.54 7.90
C SER A 46 -8.30 -3.08 6.78
N GLY A 47 -8.93 -4.24 6.98
CA GLY A 47 -9.74 -4.90 5.96
C GLY A 47 -10.80 -3.99 5.34
N ASP A 48 -11.62 -3.33 6.17
CA ASP A 48 -12.69 -2.42 5.70
C ASP A 48 -12.12 -1.24 4.89
N ALA A 49 -10.97 -0.72 5.31
CA ALA A 49 -10.31 0.37 4.60
C ALA A 49 -9.77 -0.10 3.23
N LEU A 50 -9.20 -1.29 3.16
CA LEU A 50 -8.71 -1.88 1.90
C LEU A 50 -9.86 -2.21 0.94
N VAL A 51 -11.00 -2.69 1.45
CA VAL A 51 -12.23 -2.84 0.66
C VAL A 51 -12.70 -1.50 0.11
N ARG A 52 -12.65 -0.44 0.90
CA ARG A 52 -13.01 0.89 0.43
C ARG A 52 -12.11 1.37 -0.70
N VAL A 53 -10.80 1.10 -0.64
CA VAL A 53 -9.88 1.38 -1.75
C VAL A 53 -10.27 0.59 -3.00
N ALA A 54 -10.50 -0.74 -2.87
CA ALA A 54 -10.92 -1.57 -3.99
C ALA A 54 -12.20 -1.06 -4.66
N ARG A 55 -13.21 -0.67 -3.87
CA ARG A 55 -14.47 -0.10 -4.38
C ARG A 55 -14.27 1.22 -5.13
N ARG A 56 -13.30 2.05 -4.72
CA ARG A 56 -12.98 3.28 -5.46
C ARG A 56 -12.37 3.01 -6.82
N VAL A 57 -11.61 1.93 -6.97
CA VAL A 57 -11.02 1.55 -8.25
C VAL A 57 -12.08 1.07 -9.26
N ILE A 58 -13.19 0.52 -8.80
CA ILE A 58 -14.28 0.03 -9.64
C ILE A 58 -15.15 1.19 -10.21
N THR A 59 -15.08 2.38 -9.64
CA THR A 59 -15.88 3.52 -10.09
C THR A 59 -15.42 4.03 -11.46
N ASP A 60 -16.33 4.66 -12.19
CA ASP A 60 -16.01 5.26 -13.49
C ASP A 60 -14.97 6.38 -13.36
N GLY A 61 -13.95 6.33 -14.21
CA GLY A 61 -12.91 7.35 -14.31
C GLY A 61 -11.59 6.97 -13.66
N PRO A 62 -10.54 7.79 -13.86
CA PRO A 62 -9.22 7.54 -13.34
C PRO A 62 -9.17 7.73 -11.83
N VAL A 63 -8.48 6.82 -11.14
CA VAL A 63 -8.29 6.84 -9.68
C VAL A 63 -6.82 6.98 -9.34
N LEU A 64 -6.47 7.97 -8.52
CA LEU A 64 -5.14 8.11 -7.93
C LEU A 64 -5.16 7.63 -6.48
N VAL A 65 -4.42 6.55 -6.21
CA VAL A 65 -4.21 6.03 -4.85
C VAL A 65 -2.85 6.49 -4.35
N HIS A 66 -2.81 7.21 -3.24
CA HIS A 66 -1.55 7.64 -2.63
C HIS A 66 -1.62 7.70 -1.11
N CYS A 67 -0.47 7.60 -0.45
CA CYS A 67 -0.30 7.92 0.97
C CYS A 67 0.65 9.11 1.12
N SER A 68 1.33 9.25 2.26
CA SER A 68 2.28 10.38 2.44
C SER A 68 3.49 10.33 1.51
N VAL A 69 3.98 9.13 1.19
CA VAL A 69 5.18 8.89 0.36
C VAL A 69 4.84 8.12 -0.92
N GLY A 70 3.69 7.45 -0.95
CA GLY A 70 3.31 6.56 -2.06
C GLY A 70 3.98 5.18 -2.01
N LYS A 71 4.56 4.77 -0.87
CA LYS A 71 5.34 3.53 -0.76
C LYS A 71 4.55 2.41 -0.07
N ASP A 72 4.42 2.44 1.24
CA ASP A 72 3.95 1.30 2.04
C ASP A 72 2.44 1.10 1.96
N ARG A 73 1.64 2.03 2.46
CA ARG A 73 0.17 1.94 2.41
C ARG A 73 -0.35 1.86 0.99
N THR A 74 0.21 2.66 0.10
CA THR A 74 -0.11 2.62 -1.33
C THR A 74 0.29 1.28 -1.94
N GLY A 75 1.51 0.83 -1.70
CA GLY A 75 2.02 -0.44 -2.23
C GLY A 75 1.18 -1.64 -1.79
N VAL A 76 0.84 -1.74 -0.50
CA VAL A 76 -0.04 -2.81 0.02
C VAL A 76 -1.43 -2.74 -0.61
N SER A 77 -2.04 -1.54 -0.68
CA SER A 77 -3.38 -1.38 -1.25
C SER A 77 -3.42 -1.75 -2.72
N VAL A 78 -2.48 -1.23 -3.51
CA VAL A 78 -2.41 -1.48 -4.96
C VAL A 78 -2.10 -2.95 -5.23
N ALA A 79 -1.16 -3.56 -4.49
CA ALA A 79 -0.83 -4.97 -4.65
C ALA A 79 -2.03 -5.88 -4.41
N LEU A 80 -2.81 -5.64 -3.34
CA LEU A 80 -4.03 -6.42 -3.06
C LEU A 80 -5.09 -6.25 -4.13
N VAL A 81 -5.30 -5.03 -4.62
CA VAL A 81 -6.27 -4.72 -5.66
C VAL A 81 -5.89 -5.39 -6.99
N LEU A 82 -4.63 -5.28 -7.41
CA LEU A 82 -4.13 -5.93 -8.63
C LEU A 82 -4.19 -7.45 -8.54
N ALA A 83 -3.73 -8.03 -7.42
CA ALA A 83 -3.78 -9.48 -7.20
C ALA A 83 -5.24 -10.00 -7.16
N ALA A 84 -6.18 -9.26 -6.56
CA ALA A 84 -7.60 -9.62 -6.55
C ALA A 84 -8.25 -9.50 -7.94
N ALA A 85 -7.77 -8.62 -8.79
CA ALA A 85 -8.17 -8.52 -10.20
C ALA A 85 -7.63 -9.67 -11.07
N GLY A 86 -6.68 -10.45 -10.56
CA GLY A 86 -6.07 -11.58 -11.27
C GLY A 86 -4.81 -11.23 -12.04
N VAL A 87 -4.16 -10.10 -11.73
CA VAL A 87 -2.82 -9.79 -12.24
C VAL A 87 -1.83 -10.80 -11.70
N ALA A 88 -0.89 -11.25 -12.53
CA ALA A 88 0.13 -12.21 -12.13
C ALA A 88 0.97 -11.70 -10.95
N GLU A 89 1.23 -12.55 -9.98
CA GLU A 89 1.89 -12.17 -8.72
C GLU A 89 3.27 -11.54 -8.95
N ASP A 90 4.03 -12.07 -9.90
CA ASP A 90 5.36 -11.53 -10.22
C ASP A 90 5.28 -10.12 -10.81
N ASP A 91 4.23 -9.79 -11.57
CA ASP A 91 3.99 -8.45 -12.11
C ASP A 91 3.59 -7.48 -10.99
N VAL A 92 2.75 -7.91 -10.06
CA VAL A 92 2.38 -7.12 -8.87
C VAL A 92 3.62 -6.79 -8.03
N ILE A 93 4.49 -7.78 -7.82
CA ILE A 93 5.74 -7.61 -7.06
C ILE A 93 6.71 -6.70 -7.81
N ALA A 94 6.82 -6.84 -9.12
CA ALA A 94 7.68 -6.00 -9.96
C ALA A 94 7.22 -4.54 -9.95
N ASP A 95 5.92 -4.27 -10.04
CA ASP A 95 5.36 -2.92 -9.95
C ASP A 95 5.68 -2.28 -8.60
N TYR A 96 5.42 -2.98 -7.49
CA TYR A 96 5.75 -2.51 -6.15
C TYR A 96 7.23 -2.14 -6.01
N ALA A 97 8.13 -2.97 -6.51
CA ALA A 97 9.59 -2.78 -6.38
C ALA A 97 10.09 -1.52 -7.09
N ARG A 98 9.41 -1.05 -8.15
CA ARG A 98 9.77 0.18 -8.88
C ARG A 98 9.74 1.43 -7.99
N THR A 99 8.96 1.42 -6.93
CA THR A 99 8.81 2.56 -6.00
C THR A 99 10.16 2.96 -5.39
N GLU A 100 11.03 2.03 -5.06
CA GLU A 100 12.34 2.31 -4.48
C GLU A 100 13.20 3.18 -5.40
N ALA A 101 13.25 2.85 -6.68
CA ALA A 101 14.01 3.61 -7.68
C ALA A 101 13.38 4.97 -8.01
N ALA A 102 12.07 5.11 -7.80
CA ALA A 102 11.33 6.35 -8.05
C ALA A 102 11.45 7.36 -6.90
N LEU A 103 11.93 6.96 -5.72
CA LEU A 103 12.11 7.88 -4.59
C LEU A 103 13.37 8.75 -4.80
N PRO A 104 13.27 10.10 -4.77
CA PRO A 104 14.41 10.98 -4.96
C PRO A 104 15.52 10.73 -3.93
N ALA A 105 16.76 10.58 -4.41
CA ALA A 105 17.92 10.28 -3.55
C ALA A 105 18.14 11.37 -2.48
N GLU A 106 17.96 12.64 -2.84
CA GLU A 106 18.09 13.77 -1.91
C GLU A 106 17.05 13.71 -0.78
N ARG A 107 15.79 13.40 -1.12
CA ARG A 107 14.73 13.16 -0.12
C ARG A 107 15.12 12.00 0.81
N ASN A 108 15.62 10.90 0.27
CA ASN A 108 16.00 9.73 1.06
C ASN A 108 17.14 10.06 2.03
N ALA A 109 18.17 10.77 1.57
CA ALA A 109 19.28 11.23 2.41
C ALA A 109 18.80 12.11 3.57
N MET A 110 17.93 13.08 3.28
CA MET A 110 17.37 14.01 4.27
C MET A 110 16.53 13.29 5.33
N VAL A 111 15.63 12.38 4.89
CA VAL A 111 14.77 11.60 5.79
C VAL A 111 15.59 10.68 6.67
N LEU A 112 16.57 9.98 6.11
CA LEU A 112 17.45 9.10 6.89
C LEU A 112 18.29 9.86 7.92
N ALA A 113 18.84 11.04 7.57
CA ALA A 113 19.58 11.88 8.49
C ALA A 113 18.70 12.33 9.67
N TYR A 114 17.44 12.70 9.40
CA TYR A 114 16.46 13.05 10.43
C TYR A 114 16.13 11.85 11.34
N LEU A 115 15.78 10.69 10.73
CA LEU A 115 15.35 9.50 11.48
C LEU A 115 16.47 8.93 12.34
N ARG A 116 17.71 8.88 11.85
CA ARG A 116 18.87 8.42 12.63
C ARG A 116 19.12 9.29 13.86
N ARG A 117 18.84 10.58 13.76
CA ARG A 117 18.96 11.51 14.91
C ARG A 117 17.82 11.34 15.91
N ALA A 118 16.59 11.12 15.41
CA ALA A 118 15.40 10.97 16.24
C ALA A 118 15.28 9.58 16.89
N HIS A 119 15.84 8.54 16.27
CA HIS A 119 15.72 7.14 16.67
C HIS A 119 17.08 6.41 16.54
N PRO A 120 18.10 6.79 17.34
CA PRO A 120 19.48 6.29 17.17
C PRO A 120 19.61 4.77 17.35
N GLU A 121 18.72 4.15 18.11
CA GLU A 121 18.74 2.71 18.40
C GLU A 121 18.00 1.85 17.37
N ALA A 122 17.21 2.47 16.47
CA ALA A 122 16.41 1.73 15.50
C ALA A 122 17.27 1.23 14.32
N ARG A 123 17.15 -0.07 14.01
CA ARG A 123 17.97 -0.78 13.00
C ARG A 123 17.35 -0.78 11.62
N ASN A 124 16.00 -0.73 11.56
CA ASN A 124 15.23 -0.88 10.32
C ASN A 124 14.93 0.44 9.59
N LEU A 125 15.50 1.58 10.04
CA LEU A 125 15.17 2.93 9.53
C LEU A 125 15.29 3.05 8.01
N GLU A 126 16.39 2.57 7.44
CA GLU A 126 16.61 2.68 5.99
C GLU A 126 15.57 1.89 5.22
N THR A 127 15.35 0.64 5.61
CA THR A 127 14.37 -0.24 4.97
C THR A 127 12.96 0.35 5.07
N LEU A 128 12.56 0.79 6.26
CA LEU A 128 11.25 1.41 6.47
C LEU A 128 11.06 2.72 5.69
N ALA A 129 12.11 3.52 5.54
CA ALA A 129 11.98 4.85 4.95
C ALA A 129 12.15 4.90 3.43
N THR A 130 12.94 3.99 2.85
CA THR A 130 13.43 4.14 1.48
C THR A 130 13.31 2.89 0.61
N ARG A 131 13.15 1.68 1.18
CA ARG A 131 13.20 0.43 0.42
C ARG A 131 11.81 -0.13 0.08
N SER A 132 11.75 -0.82 -1.07
CA SER A 132 10.58 -1.60 -1.52
C SER A 132 11.04 -3.00 -1.97
N PRO A 133 11.52 -3.86 -1.03
CA PRO A 133 12.13 -5.14 -1.39
C PRO A 133 11.10 -6.15 -1.88
N THR A 134 11.35 -6.78 -3.03
CA THR A 134 10.50 -7.84 -3.60
C THR A 134 10.17 -8.97 -2.60
N PRO A 135 11.09 -9.46 -1.74
CA PRO A 135 10.76 -10.50 -0.77
C PRO A 135 9.68 -10.09 0.23
N VAL A 136 9.62 -8.81 0.61
CA VAL A 136 8.60 -8.30 1.55
C VAL A 136 7.21 -8.36 0.93
N MET A 137 7.06 -7.91 -0.32
CA MET A 137 5.77 -7.99 -1.00
C MET A 137 5.36 -9.44 -1.27
N ARG A 138 6.30 -10.31 -1.68
CA ARG A 138 6.06 -11.74 -1.83
C ARG A 138 5.58 -12.36 -0.51
N GLY A 139 6.27 -12.08 0.59
CA GLY A 139 5.89 -12.55 1.92
C GLY A 139 4.51 -12.06 2.37
N LEU A 140 4.09 -10.85 1.96
CA LEU A 140 2.75 -10.34 2.20
C LEU A 140 1.69 -11.13 1.41
N LEU A 141 1.91 -11.34 0.10
CA LEU A 141 0.97 -12.09 -0.75
C LEU A 141 0.85 -13.56 -0.31
N ASP A 142 1.96 -14.17 0.12
CA ASP A 142 1.96 -15.49 0.75
C ASP A 142 1.17 -15.52 2.06
N HIS A 143 1.30 -14.52 2.92
CA HIS A 143 0.52 -14.39 4.14
C HIS A 143 -0.98 -14.29 3.84
N VAL A 144 -1.37 -13.46 2.86
CA VAL A 144 -2.76 -13.33 2.42
C VAL A 144 -3.28 -14.65 1.85
N ARG A 145 -2.48 -15.35 1.07
CA ARG A 145 -2.85 -16.66 0.50
C ARG A 145 -3.04 -17.71 1.59
N GLN A 146 -2.14 -17.80 2.54
CA GLN A 146 -2.20 -18.77 3.64
C GLN A 146 -3.38 -18.53 4.59
N ARG A 147 -3.68 -17.28 4.88
CA ARG A 147 -4.70 -16.92 5.87
C ARG A 147 -6.10 -16.81 5.30
N TYR A 148 -6.23 -16.36 4.06
CA TYR A 148 -7.53 -16.03 3.45
C TYR A 148 -7.82 -16.81 2.16
N GLY A 149 -6.86 -17.52 1.59
CA GLY A 149 -7.00 -18.19 0.29
C GLY A 149 -6.50 -17.38 -0.90
N GLY A 150 -6.23 -16.08 -0.72
CA GLY A 150 -5.74 -15.17 -1.75
C GLY A 150 -6.34 -13.79 -1.63
N ALA A 151 -5.92 -12.86 -2.48
CA ALA A 151 -6.34 -11.46 -2.40
C ALA A 151 -7.85 -11.28 -2.70
N ALA A 152 -8.41 -12.06 -3.64
CA ALA A 152 -9.84 -12.04 -3.92
C ALA A 152 -10.64 -12.56 -2.73
N ASP A 153 -10.20 -13.67 -2.10
CA ASP A 153 -10.84 -14.23 -0.92
C ASP A 153 -10.72 -13.30 0.30
N TYR A 154 -9.58 -12.62 0.43
CA TYR A 154 -9.41 -11.56 1.42
C TYR A 154 -10.48 -10.47 1.27
N LEU A 155 -10.65 -9.93 0.08
CA LEU A 155 -11.66 -8.91 -0.18
C LEU A 155 -13.08 -9.43 0.05
N ARG A 156 -13.39 -10.69 -0.33
CA ARG A 156 -14.67 -11.33 -0.03
C ARG A 156 -14.95 -11.43 1.47
N THR A 157 -13.97 -11.88 2.23
CA THR A 157 -14.07 -12.00 3.69
C THR A 157 -14.43 -10.66 4.34
N HIS A 158 -13.99 -9.55 3.74
CA HIS A 158 -14.28 -8.19 4.19
C HIS A 158 -15.47 -7.53 3.43
N GLY A 159 -16.29 -8.32 2.73
CA GLY A 159 -17.59 -7.89 2.20
C GLY A 159 -17.60 -7.36 0.77
N VAL A 160 -16.57 -7.64 -0.04
CA VAL A 160 -16.61 -7.41 -1.50
C VAL A 160 -17.37 -8.55 -2.17
N SER A 161 -18.35 -8.23 -3.01
CA SER A 161 -19.16 -9.21 -3.74
C SER A 161 -18.42 -9.78 -4.95
N GLU A 162 -18.93 -10.91 -5.48
CA GLU A 162 -18.44 -11.50 -6.72
C GLU A 162 -18.61 -10.57 -7.93
N GLU A 163 -19.65 -9.74 -7.91
CA GLU A 163 -19.89 -8.76 -8.97
C GLU A 163 -18.83 -7.65 -8.92
N GLU A 164 -18.53 -7.15 -7.73
CA GLU A 164 -17.47 -6.15 -7.52
C GLU A 164 -16.09 -6.71 -7.93
N LEU A 165 -15.77 -7.97 -7.60
CA LEU A 165 -14.51 -8.60 -8.04
C LEU A 165 -14.43 -8.73 -9.56
N ARG A 166 -15.53 -9.10 -10.22
CA ARG A 166 -15.58 -9.13 -11.69
C ARG A 166 -15.44 -7.73 -12.28
N ALA A 167 -16.04 -6.72 -11.67
CA ALA A 167 -15.88 -5.33 -12.08
C ALA A 167 -14.43 -4.88 -11.95
N LEU A 168 -13.78 -5.20 -10.82
CA LEU A 168 -12.37 -4.90 -10.58
C LEU A 168 -11.47 -5.49 -11.68
N ARG A 169 -11.70 -6.77 -12.04
CA ARG A 169 -10.98 -7.43 -13.13
C ARG A 169 -11.18 -6.69 -14.46
N ARG A 170 -12.43 -6.40 -14.85
CA ARG A 170 -12.72 -5.67 -16.10
C ARG A 170 -12.09 -4.27 -16.16
N THR A 171 -11.92 -3.62 -15.00
CA THR A 171 -11.32 -2.28 -14.92
C THR A 171 -9.80 -2.32 -15.08
N LEU A 172 -9.14 -3.34 -14.55
CA LEU A 172 -7.68 -3.37 -14.42
C LEU A 172 -6.97 -4.34 -15.35
N VAL A 173 -7.69 -5.33 -15.89
CA VAL A 173 -7.10 -6.37 -16.75
C VAL A 173 -7.75 -6.28 -18.13
N ILE A 174 -6.92 -6.08 -19.14
CA ILE A 174 -7.34 -6.17 -20.54
C ILE A 174 -7.14 -7.62 -20.95
N ASP A 175 -8.22 -8.33 -21.24
CA ASP A 175 -8.14 -9.67 -21.84
C ASP A 175 -7.79 -9.47 -23.33
N ASP A 176 -6.60 -9.92 -23.76
CA ASP A 176 -6.14 -9.93 -25.17
C ASP A 176 -6.93 -10.93 -26.02
#